data_897d573d3ff897812a3e634bbeec9a04
#
_entry.id   897d573d3ff897812a3e634bbeec9a04
#
_cell.length_a   1.000
_cell.length_b   1.000
_cell.length_c   1.000
_cell.angle_alpha   90.00
_cell.angle_beta   90.00
_cell.angle_gamma   90.00
#
_symmetry.space_group_name_H-M   'P 1'
#
loop_
_entity.id
_entity.type
_entity.pdbx_description
1 polymer ?
#
loop_
_entity_poly.entity_id
_entity_poly.type
_entity_poly.pdbx_seq_one_letter_code
_entity_poly.pdbx_strand_id
1 'polypeptide(L)'
;LGLLVALSLIISTRIVTKNLNNNVISVTGSAYEIVKSDSGTLNFDINVKSQNKQEAYKIAQNQIEIVKKYLAEKQIKNIELKTVNGYYSYKRNPKNGEYTDIPDVYNLTQPVTISSDNVELIKEISNNITGLIDKGVDINAYAPSYDYSKLPELKVTLLEKASKDAKARAGSMLKPTHNSVGKIQSVRMGVYQITPVDSTNVSDMGINDTSSIDKKVTAVANVSFRIK
;
A
#
# COMPACT_ATOMS: atom_id res chain seq x y z
N LEU A 1 -9.63 60.96 -30.81
CA LEU A 1 -9.00 59.60 -31.01
C LEU A 1 -7.84 59.39 -30.04
N GLY A 2 -6.92 60.34 -29.85
CA GLY A 2 -5.74 60.17 -28.97
C GLY A 2 -6.05 59.95 -27.51
N LEU A 3 -7.11 60.51 -26.95
CA LEU A 3 -7.51 60.33 -25.56
C LEU A 3 -8.05 58.95 -25.27
N LEU A 4 -8.75 58.33 -26.22
CA LEU A 4 -9.24 56.95 -26.11
C LEU A 4 -8.10 55.92 -26.18
N VAL A 5 -7.10 56.19 -27.03
CA VAL A 5 -5.89 55.34 -27.12
C VAL A 5 -5.06 55.45 -25.85
N ALA A 6 -4.87 56.64 -25.29
CA ALA A 6 -4.16 56.81 -24.02
C ALA A 6 -4.87 56.12 -22.85
N LEU A 7 -6.21 56.19 -22.79
CA LEU A 7 -7.01 55.53 -21.76
C LEU A 7 -6.92 54.00 -21.87
N SER A 8 -6.95 53.47 -23.09
CA SER A 8 -6.80 52.00 -23.32
C SER A 8 -5.41 51.50 -22.95
N LEU A 9 -4.36 52.26 -23.21
CA LEU A 9 -2.98 51.94 -22.81
C LEU A 9 -2.81 51.93 -21.27
N ILE A 10 -3.41 52.94 -20.58
CA ILE A 10 -3.37 53.01 -19.11
C ILE A 10 -4.14 51.84 -18.49
N ILE A 11 -5.27 51.47 -19.06
CA ILE A 11 -6.06 50.33 -18.57
C ILE A 11 -5.32 49.02 -18.83
N SER A 12 -4.73 48.83 -20.01
CA SER A 12 -3.98 47.62 -20.35
C SER A 12 -2.70 47.49 -19.50
N THR A 13 -1.96 48.59 -19.27
CA THR A 13 -0.79 48.54 -18.37
C THR A 13 -1.18 48.23 -16.92
N ARG A 14 -2.29 48.80 -16.41
CA ARG A 14 -2.78 48.46 -15.06
C ARG A 14 -3.23 47.01 -14.93
N ILE A 15 -3.83 46.42 -15.96
CA ILE A 15 -4.22 45.00 -15.98
C ILE A 15 -2.96 44.13 -16.02
N VAL A 16 -1.99 44.46 -16.85
CA VAL A 16 -0.73 43.72 -16.97
C VAL A 16 0.09 43.81 -15.67
N THR A 17 0.26 45.01 -15.08
CA THR A 17 0.99 45.18 -13.82
C THR A 17 0.28 44.52 -12.64
N LYS A 18 -1.06 44.50 -12.61
CA LYS A 18 -1.82 43.80 -11.57
C LYS A 18 -1.69 42.28 -11.67
N ASN A 19 -1.49 41.74 -12.88
CA ASN A 19 -1.22 40.34 -13.11
C ASN A 19 0.26 39.95 -12.89
N LEU A 20 1.20 40.88 -13.02
CA LEU A 20 2.62 40.69 -12.79
C LEU A 20 3.03 40.85 -11.30
N ASN A 21 2.22 41.51 -10.47
CA ASN A 21 2.45 41.59 -9.03
C ASN A 21 2.06 40.27 -8.36
N ASN A 22 2.95 39.29 -8.46
CA ASN A 22 2.85 38.01 -7.80
C ASN A 22 3.27 38.08 -6.31
N ASN A 23 2.56 38.91 -5.51
CA ASN A 23 2.67 38.85 -4.06
C ASN A 23 2.01 37.53 -3.58
N VAL A 24 2.79 36.47 -3.59
CA VAL A 24 2.33 35.11 -3.29
C VAL A 24 3.19 34.53 -2.18
N ILE A 25 2.55 33.88 -1.25
CA ILE A 25 3.21 32.98 -0.29
C ILE A 25 2.86 31.53 -0.65
N SER A 26 3.88 30.69 -0.80
CA SER A 26 3.72 29.25 -1.02
C SER A 26 4.09 28.49 0.24
N VAL A 27 3.21 27.64 0.71
CA VAL A 27 3.35 26.90 1.96
C VAL A 27 2.99 25.44 1.77
N THR A 28 3.70 24.58 2.46
CA THR A 28 3.36 23.16 2.56
C THR A 28 2.62 22.91 3.86
N GLY A 29 1.39 22.43 3.75
CA GLY A 29 0.64 21.90 4.87
C GLY A 29 0.64 20.39 4.88
N SER A 30 0.50 19.81 6.06
CA SER A 30 0.43 18.36 6.25
C SER A 30 -0.60 17.98 7.29
N ALA A 31 -1.16 16.78 7.14
CA ALA A 31 -2.00 16.17 8.16
C ALA A 31 -1.76 14.66 8.14
N TYR A 32 -1.89 14.03 9.29
CA TYR A 32 -1.81 12.59 9.41
C TYR A 32 -2.89 12.04 10.34
N GLU A 33 -3.14 10.75 10.20
CA GLU A 33 -3.99 9.98 11.10
C GLU A 33 -3.39 8.58 11.27
N ILE A 34 -3.47 8.06 12.49
CA ILE A 34 -3.08 6.69 12.79
C ILE A 34 -4.35 5.85 12.70
N VAL A 35 -4.29 4.79 11.91
CA VAL A 35 -5.40 3.86 11.70
C VAL A 35 -4.94 2.43 11.94
N LYS A 36 -5.85 1.59 12.41
CA LYS A 36 -5.63 0.15 12.48
C LYS A 36 -6.23 -0.50 11.24
N SER A 37 -5.47 -1.35 10.57
CA SER A 37 -5.95 -2.18 9.46
C SER A 37 -7.15 -3.01 9.90
N ASP A 38 -8.12 -3.18 9.01
CA ASP A 38 -9.38 -3.88 9.23
C ASP A 38 -9.55 -5.10 8.31
N SER A 39 -8.50 -5.43 7.54
CA SER A 39 -8.42 -6.61 6.71
C SER A 39 -7.00 -7.16 6.71
N GLY A 40 -6.85 -8.47 6.85
CA GLY A 40 -5.59 -9.17 6.78
C GLY A 40 -5.66 -10.32 5.77
N THR A 41 -4.57 -10.55 5.05
CA THR A 41 -4.42 -11.63 4.08
C THR A 41 -3.11 -12.37 4.33
N LEU A 42 -3.16 -13.69 4.34
CA LEU A 42 -1.99 -14.56 4.40
C LEU A 42 -1.97 -15.48 3.18
N ASN A 43 -0.83 -15.49 2.50
CA ASN A 43 -0.55 -16.42 1.42
C ASN A 43 0.43 -17.49 1.90
N PHE A 44 0.21 -18.73 1.50
CA PHE A 44 1.13 -19.82 1.73
C PHE A 44 0.99 -20.90 0.68
N ASP A 45 2.03 -21.70 0.51
CA ASP A 45 2.06 -22.83 -0.41
C ASP A 45 2.09 -24.15 0.35
N ILE A 46 1.34 -25.13 -0.14
CA ILE A 46 1.45 -26.53 0.25
C ILE A 46 2.26 -27.22 -0.83
N ASN A 47 3.40 -27.80 -0.45
CA ASN A 47 4.33 -28.45 -1.37
C ASN A 47 4.27 -29.96 -1.23
N VAL A 48 4.29 -30.67 -2.33
CA VAL A 48 4.33 -32.13 -2.35
C VAL A 48 5.38 -32.59 -3.34
N LYS A 49 6.12 -33.62 -2.96
CA LYS A 49 7.07 -34.32 -3.83
C LYS A 49 6.71 -35.80 -3.87
N SER A 50 6.60 -36.36 -5.08
CA SER A 50 6.41 -37.77 -5.30
C SER A 50 7.05 -38.21 -6.62
N GLN A 51 7.41 -39.46 -6.75
CA GLN A 51 7.85 -40.00 -8.05
C GLN A 51 6.69 -40.15 -9.04
N ASN A 52 5.44 -40.19 -8.54
CA ASN A 52 4.24 -40.36 -9.35
C ASN A 52 3.32 -39.15 -9.24
N LYS A 53 2.93 -38.56 -10.38
CA LYS A 53 2.03 -37.43 -10.47
C LYS A 53 0.70 -37.69 -9.74
N GLN A 54 0.07 -38.84 -9.95
CA GLN A 54 -1.23 -39.15 -9.34
C GLN A 54 -1.12 -39.26 -7.81
N GLU A 55 -0.04 -39.84 -7.31
CA GLU A 55 0.25 -39.93 -5.88
C GLU A 55 0.48 -38.53 -5.29
N ALA A 56 1.23 -37.63 -5.98
CA ALA A 56 1.43 -36.27 -5.55
C ALA A 56 0.09 -35.52 -5.34
N TYR A 57 -0.84 -35.66 -6.28
CA TYR A 57 -2.18 -35.09 -6.14
C TYR A 57 -2.97 -35.66 -4.98
N LYS A 58 -2.88 -36.98 -4.73
CA LYS A 58 -3.56 -37.61 -3.59
C LYS A 58 -2.98 -37.12 -2.25
N ILE A 59 -1.66 -37.00 -2.16
CA ILE A 59 -0.99 -36.46 -0.96
C ILE A 59 -1.42 -34.97 -0.76
N ALA A 60 -1.42 -34.18 -1.82
CA ALA A 60 -1.84 -32.76 -1.74
C ALA A 60 -3.28 -32.63 -1.22
N GLN A 61 -4.21 -33.46 -1.71
CA GLN A 61 -5.60 -33.46 -1.23
C GLN A 61 -5.67 -33.74 0.27
N ASN A 62 -4.92 -34.74 0.78
CA ASN A 62 -4.88 -35.06 2.20
C ASN A 62 -4.31 -33.90 3.02
N GLN A 63 -3.24 -33.26 2.55
CA GLN A 63 -2.65 -32.08 3.22
C GLN A 63 -3.60 -30.89 3.23
N ILE A 64 -4.31 -30.64 2.13
CA ILE A 64 -5.34 -29.59 2.05
C ILE A 64 -6.44 -29.81 3.10
N GLU A 65 -6.90 -31.05 3.31
CA GLU A 65 -7.92 -31.33 4.32
C GLU A 65 -7.41 -31.07 5.76
N ILE A 66 -6.14 -31.39 6.05
CA ILE A 66 -5.51 -31.06 7.33
C ILE A 66 -5.49 -29.54 7.54
N VAL A 67 -5.08 -28.77 6.50
CA VAL A 67 -5.05 -27.32 6.54
C VAL A 67 -6.45 -26.74 6.72
N LYS A 68 -7.44 -27.20 5.96
CA LYS A 68 -8.83 -26.76 6.09
C LYS A 68 -9.38 -26.99 7.49
N LYS A 69 -9.10 -28.15 8.07
CA LYS A 69 -9.52 -28.45 9.45
C LYS A 69 -8.90 -27.47 10.44
N TYR A 70 -7.59 -27.22 10.36
CA TYR A 70 -6.91 -26.24 11.19
C TYR A 70 -7.50 -24.84 11.05
N LEU A 71 -7.75 -24.38 9.81
CA LEU A 71 -8.33 -23.08 9.55
C LEU A 71 -9.79 -22.97 10.04
N ALA A 72 -10.56 -24.05 9.95
CA ALA A 72 -11.92 -24.12 10.49
C ALA A 72 -11.92 -24.01 12.02
N GLU A 73 -10.99 -24.69 12.72
CA GLU A 73 -10.80 -24.57 14.17
C GLU A 73 -10.48 -23.12 14.58
N LYS A 74 -9.78 -22.37 13.72
CA LYS A 74 -9.49 -20.94 13.86
C LYS A 74 -10.61 -20.03 13.34
N GLN A 75 -11.73 -20.58 12.88
CA GLN A 75 -12.91 -19.83 12.37
C GLN A 75 -12.62 -18.98 11.12
N ILE A 76 -11.60 -19.33 10.34
CA ILE A 76 -11.34 -18.69 9.03
C ILE A 76 -12.39 -19.20 8.04
N LYS A 77 -13.14 -18.25 7.44
CA LYS A 77 -14.21 -18.52 6.47
C LYS A 77 -13.75 -18.35 5.03
N ASN A 78 -12.86 -17.39 4.79
CA ASN A 78 -12.39 -17.08 3.45
C ASN A 78 -11.10 -17.82 3.17
N ILE A 79 -11.20 -18.95 2.46
CA ILE A 79 -10.09 -19.79 2.03
C ILE A 79 -10.19 -19.93 0.52
N GLU A 80 -9.18 -19.46 -0.21
CA GLU A 80 -9.07 -19.58 -1.64
C GLU A 80 -7.93 -20.53 -2.01
N LEU A 81 -8.26 -21.63 -2.66
CA LEU A 81 -7.29 -22.52 -3.29
C LEU A 81 -7.04 -22.02 -4.71
N LYS A 82 -5.83 -21.54 -4.98
CA LYS A 82 -5.44 -21.09 -6.33
C LYS A 82 -5.10 -22.26 -7.23
N THR A 83 -4.82 -21.97 -8.50
CA THR A 83 -4.45 -23.01 -9.46
C THR A 83 -3.19 -23.73 -9.00
N VAL A 84 -3.29 -25.05 -8.94
CA VAL A 84 -2.16 -25.92 -8.62
C VAL A 84 -1.13 -25.92 -9.74
N ASN A 85 0.13 -25.88 -9.37
CA ASN A 85 1.25 -25.98 -10.31
C ASN A 85 2.01 -27.29 -10.05
N GLY A 86 2.48 -27.92 -11.13
CA GLY A 86 3.28 -29.11 -10.97
C GLY A 86 4.17 -29.39 -12.18
N TYR A 87 5.38 -29.88 -11.90
CA TYR A 87 6.37 -30.21 -12.92
C TYR A 87 7.26 -31.35 -12.45
N TYR A 88 7.84 -32.09 -13.41
CA TYR A 88 8.88 -33.06 -13.13
C TYR A 88 10.26 -32.39 -13.04
N SER A 89 11.02 -32.70 -11.99
CA SER A 89 12.46 -32.58 -12.02
C SER A 89 13.06 -33.79 -12.74
N TYR A 90 14.25 -33.64 -13.29
CA TYR A 90 14.93 -34.68 -14.06
C TYR A 90 16.22 -35.08 -13.35
N LYS A 91 16.58 -36.37 -13.50
CA LYS A 91 17.81 -36.92 -12.93
C LYS A 91 19.01 -36.20 -13.53
N ARG A 92 20.05 -36.03 -12.72
CA ARG A 92 21.35 -35.56 -13.19
C ARG A 92 22.24 -36.72 -13.50
N ASN A 93 23.00 -36.65 -14.59
CA ASN A 93 24.05 -37.57 -14.90
C ASN A 93 25.21 -37.39 -13.88
N PRO A 94 25.55 -38.45 -13.11
CA PRO A 94 26.57 -38.34 -12.06
C PRO A 94 27.99 -38.09 -12.60
N LYS A 95 28.22 -38.33 -13.90
CA LYS A 95 29.58 -38.15 -14.51
C LYS A 95 29.85 -36.71 -14.93
N ASN A 96 28.87 -35.99 -15.43
CA ASN A 96 29.05 -34.62 -15.98
C ASN A 96 28.11 -33.57 -15.34
N GLY A 97 27.20 -33.98 -14.46
CA GLY A 97 26.27 -33.08 -13.79
C GLY A 97 25.12 -32.53 -14.66
N GLU A 98 25.04 -32.92 -15.94
CA GLU A 98 23.99 -32.49 -16.85
C GLU A 98 22.66 -33.15 -16.54
N TYR A 99 21.55 -32.47 -16.84
CA TYR A 99 20.22 -33.07 -16.73
C TYR A 99 20.04 -34.13 -17.83
N THR A 100 19.40 -35.23 -17.45
CA THR A 100 18.96 -36.27 -18.37
C THR A 100 17.48 -36.06 -18.72
N ASP A 101 16.97 -36.83 -19.71
CA ASP A 101 15.54 -36.88 -20.03
C ASP A 101 14.74 -37.83 -19.12
N ILE A 102 15.38 -38.35 -18.06
CA ILE A 102 14.74 -39.32 -17.14
C ILE A 102 14.04 -38.51 -16.01
N PRO A 103 12.70 -38.58 -15.90
CA PRO A 103 11.98 -37.95 -14.79
C PRO A 103 12.48 -38.51 -13.46
N ASP A 104 12.61 -37.64 -12.47
CA ASP A 104 13.02 -38.02 -11.10
C ASP A 104 11.85 -37.83 -10.12
N VAL A 105 11.51 -36.59 -9.82
CA VAL A 105 10.45 -36.27 -8.84
C VAL A 105 9.43 -35.32 -9.47
N TYR A 106 8.16 -35.62 -9.24
CA TYR A 106 7.08 -34.67 -9.52
C TYR A 106 6.93 -33.72 -8.33
N ASN A 107 7.16 -32.46 -8.57
CA ASN A 107 6.98 -31.38 -7.61
C ASN A 107 5.61 -30.77 -7.87
N LEU A 108 4.77 -30.67 -6.84
CA LEU A 108 3.45 -30.08 -6.88
C LEU A 108 3.36 -28.98 -5.83
N THR A 109 2.87 -27.82 -6.20
CA THR A 109 2.62 -26.69 -5.30
C THR A 109 1.16 -26.26 -5.42
N GLN A 110 0.47 -26.25 -4.27
CA GLN A 110 -0.87 -25.72 -4.14
C GLN A 110 -0.81 -24.39 -3.39
N PRO A 111 -0.92 -23.23 -4.08
CA PRO A 111 -1.00 -21.95 -3.40
C PRO A 111 -2.37 -21.78 -2.74
N VAL A 112 -2.36 -21.23 -1.53
CA VAL A 112 -3.53 -20.95 -0.71
C VAL A 112 -3.49 -19.52 -0.23
N THR A 113 -4.63 -18.86 -0.29
CA THR A 113 -4.82 -17.53 0.29
C THR A 113 -5.93 -17.59 1.31
N ILE A 114 -5.69 -17.03 2.48
CA ILE A 114 -6.73 -16.82 3.49
C ILE A 114 -6.87 -15.33 3.80
N SER A 115 -8.07 -14.89 4.13
CA SER A 115 -8.33 -13.52 4.54
C SER A 115 -9.33 -13.44 5.69
N SER A 116 -9.19 -12.39 6.51
CA SER A 116 -10.08 -12.11 7.62
C SER A 116 -10.08 -10.60 7.92
N ASP A 117 -11.21 -10.10 8.42
CA ASP A 117 -11.34 -8.79 9.05
C ASP A 117 -10.71 -8.73 10.46
N ASN A 118 -10.45 -9.89 11.07
CA ASN A 118 -9.67 -9.99 12.28
C ASN A 118 -8.18 -10.09 11.96
N VAL A 119 -7.50 -8.95 11.91
CA VAL A 119 -6.07 -8.85 11.57
C VAL A 119 -5.17 -9.56 12.58
N GLU A 120 -5.53 -9.58 13.86
CA GLU A 120 -4.77 -10.27 14.90
C GLU A 120 -4.83 -11.80 14.73
N LEU A 121 -5.96 -12.30 14.25
CA LEU A 121 -6.12 -13.71 13.92
C LEU A 121 -5.20 -14.12 12.74
N ILE A 122 -5.12 -13.28 11.70
CA ILE A 122 -4.20 -13.52 10.58
C ILE A 122 -2.74 -13.51 11.05
N LYS A 123 -2.38 -12.58 11.93
CA LYS A 123 -1.05 -12.53 12.56
C LYS A 123 -0.75 -13.80 13.38
N GLU A 124 -1.71 -14.23 14.19
CA GLU A 124 -1.58 -15.47 14.98
C GLU A 124 -1.38 -16.69 14.09
N ILE A 125 -2.20 -16.83 13.04
CA ILE A 125 -2.08 -17.92 12.09
C ILE A 125 -0.73 -17.88 11.37
N SER A 126 -0.31 -16.71 10.89
CA SER A 126 0.99 -16.54 10.22
C SER A 126 2.16 -17.03 11.09
N ASN A 127 2.12 -16.79 12.39
CA ASN A 127 3.16 -17.21 13.32
C ASN A 127 3.13 -18.72 13.61
N ASN A 128 1.97 -19.36 13.51
CA ASN A 128 1.77 -20.75 14.00
C ASN A 128 1.52 -21.76 12.88
N ILE A 129 1.25 -21.33 11.65
CA ILE A 129 0.83 -22.23 10.55
C ILE A 129 1.91 -23.26 10.19
N THR A 130 3.18 -22.90 10.35
CA THR A 130 4.31 -23.81 10.13
C THR A 130 4.32 -25.02 11.09
N GLY A 131 3.60 -24.94 12.22
CA GLY A 131 3.39 -26.08 13.11
C GLY A 131 2.60 -27.22 12.45
N LEU A 132 1.99 -27.01 11.29
CA LEU A 132 1.37 -28.08 10.50
C LEU A 132 2.39 -29.02 9.87
N ILE A 133 3.67 -28.67 9.84
CA ILE A 133 4.77 -29.55 9.42
C ILE A 133 4.79 -30.81 10.30
N ASP A 134 4.54 -30.68 11.59
CA ASP A 134 4.46 -31.82 12.52
C ASP A 134 3.27 -32.75 12.21
N LYS A 135 2.28 -32.28 11.46
CA LYS A 135 1.13 -33.04 10.98
C LYS A 135 1.31 -33.57 9.55
N GLY A 136 2.53 -33.45 8.99
CA GLY A 136 2.88 -33.97 7.66
C GLY A 136 2.49 -33.03 6.51
N VAL A 137 2.28 -31.74 6.76
CA VAL A 137 2.04 -30.73 5.71
C VAL A 137 3.34 -29.99 5.41
N ASP A 138 3.86 -30.11 4.20
CA ASP A 138 5.01 -29.32 3.75
C ASP A 138 4.50 -27.92 3.33
N ILE A 139 4.61 -26.96 4.24
CA ILE A 139 4.04 -25.62 4.10
C ILE A 139 5.13 -24.56 4.04
N ASN A 140 4.97 -23.62 3.11
CA ASN A 140 5.80 -22.41 3.00
C ASN A 140 4.89 -21.19 3.12
N ALA A 141 4.96 -20.47 4.23
CA ALA A 141 4.15 -19.29 4.49
C ALA A 141 4.93 -18.01 4.16
N TYR A 142 4.20 -17.04 3.58
CA TYR A 142 4.72 -15.71 3.28
C TYR A 142 4.34 -14.71 4.38
N ALA A 143 4.97 -13.54 4.37
CA ALA A 143 4.57 -12.47 5.27
C ALA A 143 3.12 -12.06 5.00
N PRO A 144 2.28 -11.86 6.04
CA PRO A 144 0.93 -11.40 5.86
C PRO A 144 0.88 -9.94 5.38
N SER A 145 -0.19 -9.59 4.67
CA SER A 145 -0.50 -8.21 4.32
C SER A 145 -1.74 -7.75 5.08
N TYR A 146 -1.74 -6.46 5.44
CA TYR A 146 -2.81 -5.81 6.17
C TYR A 146 -3.26 -4.56 5.44
N ASP A 147 -4.57 -4.37 5.31
CA ASP A 147 -5.16 -3.26 4.58
C ASP A 147 -6.21 -2.53 5.43
N TYR A 148 -6.41 -1.25 5.12
CA TYR A 148 -7.46 -0.44 5.72
C TYR A 148 -8.51 -0.09 4.68
N SER A 149 -9.72 -0.63 4.82
CA SER A 149 -10.79 -0.55 3.81
C SER A 149 -11.27 0.87 3.55
N LYS A 150 -11.24 1.75 4.57
CA LYS A 150 -11.67 3.15 4.48
C LYS A 150 -10.56 4.12 4.08
N LEU A 151 -9.47 3.60 3.49
CA LEU A 151 -8.35 4.41 3.04
C LEU A 151 -8.74 5.49 2.01
N PRO A 152 -9.65 5.24 1.03
CA PRO A 152 -10.08 6.26 0.08
C PRO A 152 -10.74 7.47 0.75
N GLU A 153 -11.65 7.26 1.69
CA GLU A 153 -12.35 8.32 2.43
C GLU A 153 -11.40 9.09 3.35
N LEU A 154 -10.50 8.36 4.02
CA LEU A 154 -9.47 8.94 4.87
C LEU A 154 -8.55 9.88 4.08
N LYS A 155 -8.14 9.49 2.87
CA LYS A 155 -7.31 10.31 1.98
C LYS A 155 -7.95 11.67 1.70
N VAL A 156 -9.24 11.72 1.43
CA VAL A 156 -9.99 12.97 1.20
C VAL A 156 -9.99 13.84 2.46
N THR A 157 -10.32 13.26 3.60
CA THR A 157 -10.34 13.96 4.90
C THR A 157 -8.97 14.54 5.26
N LEU A 158 -7.91 13.78 5.04
CA LEU A 158 -6.54 14.23 5.33
C LEU A 158 -6.11 15.37 4.40
N LEU A 159 -6.53 15.35 3.13
CA LEU A 159 -6.22 16.44 2.20
C LEU A 159 -6.89 17.77 2.62
N GLU A 160 -8.12 17.71 3.12
CA GLU A 160 -8.79 18.87 3.70
C GLU A 160 -8.02 19.40 4.92
N LYS A 161 -7.63 18.51 5.84
CA LYS A 161 -6.83 18.86 7.03
C LYS A 161 -5.48 19.48 6.63
N ALA A 162 -4.77 18.91 5.65
CA ALA A 162 -3.50 19.43 5.15
C ALA A 162 -3.65 20.82 4.50
N SER A 163 -4.73 21.04 3.76
CA SER A 163 -5.03 22.34 3.16
C SER A 163 -5.34 23.42 4.22
N LYS A 164 -6.04 23.04 5.29
CA LYS A 164 -6.29 23.94 6.45
C LYS A 164 -4.99 24.26 7.19
N ASP A 165 -4.11 23.29 7.38
CA ASP A 165 -2.79 23.47 7.99
C ASP A 165 -1.92 24.43 7.13
N ALA A 166 -1.89 24.26 5.81
CA ALA A 166 -1.19 25.17 4.90
C ALA A 166 -1.66 26.62 5.09
N LYS A 167 -2.97 26.86 5.19
CA LYS A 167 -3.53 28.19 5.42
C LYS A 167 -3.12 28.77 6.78
N ALA A 168 -3.14 27.95 7.83
CA ALA A 168 -2.73 28.35 9.17
C ALA A 168 -1.25 28.75 9.21
N ARG A 169 -0.38 27.95 8.58
CA ARG A 169 1.06 28.25 8.45
C ARG A 169 1.31 29.56 7.69
N ALA A 170 0.62 29.74 6.55
CA ALA A 170 0.70 30.99 5.79
C ALA A 170 0.33 32.21 6.65
N GLY A 171 -0.74 32.10 7.45
CA GLY A 171 -1.15 33.16 8.38
C GLY A 171 -0.09 33.45 9.43
N SER A 172 0.51 32.42 10.02
CA SER A 172 1.57 32.57 11.02
C SER A 172 2.83 33.22 10.43
N MET A 173 3.18 32.91 9.17
CA MET A 173 4.34 33.50 8.50
C MET A 173 4.12 34.97 8.11
N LEU A 174 2.88 35.38 7.78
CA LEU A 174 2.56 36.73 7.36
C LEU A 174 2.30 37.68 8.55
N LYS A 175 1.87 37.16 9.69
CA LYS A 175 1.53 37.94 10.88
C LYS A 175 2.63 38.92 11.32
N PRO A 176 3.93 38.55 11.40
CA PRO A 176 4.98 39.50 11.82
C PRO A 176 5.22 40.64 10.85
N THR A 177 4.81 40.49 9.60
CA THR A 177 4.97 41.52 8.54
C THR A 177 3.72 42.38 8.33
N HIS A 178 2.73 42.28 9.22
CA HIS A 178 1.42 42.94 9.14
C HIS A 178 0.63 42.63 7.84
N ASN A 179 0.98 41.57 7.13
CA ASN A 179 0.26 41.07 5.98
C ASN A 179 -0.73 39.97 6.38
N SER A 180 -1.68 39.68 5.51
CA SER A 180 -2.67 38.63 5.72
C SER A 180 -2.81 37.68 4.53
N VAL A 181 -3.35 36.47 4.77
CA VAL A 181 -3.59 35.46 3.75
C VAL A 181 -4.76 35.86 2.86
N GLY A 182 -4.51 35.97 1.57
CA GLY A 182 -5.52 36.22 0.56
C GLY A 182 -6.16 34.99 -0.03
N LYS A 183 -6.66 35.13 -1.26
CA LYS A 183 -7.26 34.03 -2.01
C LYS A 183 -6.19 33.02 -2.44
N ILE A 184 -6.59 31.75 -2.52
CA ILE A 184 -5.77 30.68 -3.10
C ILE A 184 -5.47 31.01 -4.56
N GLN A 185 -4.21 30.88 -4.96
CA GLN A 185 -3.75 31.04 -6.34
C GLN A 185 -3.52 29.68 -6.99
N SER A 186 -2.92 28.72 -6.26
CA SER A 186 -2.73 27.37 -6.73
C SER A 186 -2.74 26.37 -5.57
N VAL A 187 -3.15 25.16 -5.86
CA VAL A 187 -3.07 24.01 -4.95
C VAL A 187 -2.48 22.83 -5.71
N ARG A 188 -1.49 22.18 -5.11
CA ARG A 188 -0.94 20.91 -5.59
C ARG A 188 -0.97 19.91 -4.46
N MET A 189 -1.56 18.77 -4.71
CA MET A 189 -1.53 17.63 -3.79
C MET A 189 -0.18 16.93 -3.90
N GLY A 190 0.46 16.65 -2.76
CA GLY A 190 1.57 15.72 -2.70
C GLY A 190 1.09 14.26 -2.69
N VAL A 191 2.04 13.33 -2.78
CA VAL A 191 1.74 11.90 -2.64
C VAL A 191 1.44 11.55 -1.19
N TYR A 192 0.59 10.55 -0.99
CA TYR A 192 0.32 10.02 0.35
C TYR A 192 1.48 9.14 0.81
N GLN A 193 1.78 9.23 2.11
CA GLN A 193 2.70 8.33 2.78
C GLN A 193 1.90 7.44 3.73
N ILE A 194 1.87 6.14 3.48
CA ILE A 194 1.28 5.15 4.37
C ILE A 194 2.46 4.35 4.92
N THR A 195 2.77 4.54 6.20
CA THR A 195 3.97 3.99 6.83
C THR A 195 3.62 3.30 8.14
N PRO A 196 4.51 2.46 8.69
CA PRO A 196 4.45 2.10 10.10
C PRO A 196 4.39 3.36 10.99
N VAL A 197 3.76 3.27 12.16
CA VAL A 197 3.49 4.44 13.03
C VAL A 197 4.76 5.21 13.38
N ASP A 198 5.83 4.50 13.70
CA ASP A 198 7.11 5.09 14.15
C ASP A 198 8.07 5.41 13.00
N SER A 199 7.64 5.18 11.75
CA SER A 199 8.49 5.45 10.59
C SER A 199 8.57 6.95 10.30
N THR A 200 9.79 7.41 9.99
CA THR A 200 10.09 8.76 9.49
C THR A 200 10.37 8.77 7.98
N ASN A 201 10.27 7.61 7.33
CA ASN A 201 10.55 7.48 5.90
C ASN A 201 9.53 8.26 5.07
N VAL A 202 10.03 8.91 4.02
CA VAL A 202 9.23 9.60 3.01
C VAL A 202 9.76 9.26 1.62
N SER A 203 8.88 9.27 0.63
CA SER A 203 9.23 9.03 -0.78
C SER A 203 8.46 9.98 -1.68
N ASP A 204 9.11 10.47 -2.72
CA ASP A 204 8.46 11.31 -3.75
C ASP A 204 7.43 10.52 -4.57
N MET A 205 7.53 9.21 -4.60
CA MET A 205 6.57 8.31 -5.24
C MET A 205 5.44 7.87 -4.31
N GLY A 206 5.52 8.23 -3.02
CA GLY A 206 4.64 7.72 -1.97
C GLY A 206 5.11 6.38 -1.39
N ILE A 207 4.63 6.07 -0.20
CA ILE A 207 4.84 4.78 0.46
C ILE A 207 3.47 4.16 0.69
N ASN A 208 3.36 2.85 0.45
CA ASN A 208 2.19 2.06 0.77
C ASN A 208 2.60 0.82 1.59
N ASP A 209 2.73 1.01 2.89
CA ASP A 209 3.03 -0.09 3.81
C ASP A 209 1.82 -1.03 3.94
N THR A 210 2.01 -2.30 3.62
CA THR A 210 1.03 -3.37 3.83
C THR A 210 1.45 -4.34 4.94
N SER A 211 2.62 -4.16 5.53
CA SER A 211 3.19 -5.09 6.51
C SER A 211 2.76 -4.81 7.95
N SER A 212 2.40 -3.57 8.26
CA SER A 212 2.01 -3.14 9.61
C SER A 212 0.50 -3.19 9.80
N ILE A 213 0.05 -3.59 11.00
CA ILE A 213 -1.37 -3.51 11.39
C ILE A 213 -1.74 -2.06 11.67
N ASP A 214 -0.97 -1.37 12.52
CA ASP A 214 -1.17 0.05 12.79
C ASP A 214 -0.36 0.88 11.79
N LYS A 215 -1.01 1.82 11.12
CA LYS A 215 -0.44 2.61 10.03
C LYS A 215 -0.61 4.10 10.30
N LYS A 216 0.39 4.87 9.93
CA LYS A 216 0.30 6.34 9.85
C LYS A 216 0.07 6.74 8.40
N VAL A 217 -1.11 7.31 8.12
CA VAL A 217 -1.45 7.84 6.79
C VAL A 217 -1.23 9.35 6.81
N THR A 218 -0.32 9.85 5.99
CA THR A 218 0.04 11.26 5.90
C THR A 218 -0.33 11.82 4.52
N ALA A 219 -0.99 12.97 4.51
CA ALA A 219 -1.25 13.77 3.31
C ALA A 219 -0.48 15.08 3.36
N VAL A 220 -0.05 15.56 2.19
CA VAL A 220 0.66 16.83 2.02
C VAL A 220 -0.04 17.67 0.95
N ALA A 221 -0.21 18.97 1.22
CA ALA A 221 -0.76 19.93 0.28
C ALA A 221 0.19 21.14 0.14
N ASN A 222 0.61 21.41 -1.09
CA ASN A 222 1.37 22.62 -1.43
C ASN A 222 0.38 23.67 -1.93
N VAL A 223 0.25 24.76 -1.18
CA VAL A 223 -0.76 25.80 -1.46
C VAL A 223 -0.09 27.15 -1.59
N SER A 224 -0.42 27.86 -2.66
CA SER A 224 0.00 29.24 -2.87
C SER A 224 -1.17 30.18 -2.64
N PHE A 225 -0.96 31.19 -1.79
CA PHE A 225 -1.94 32.22 -1.46
C PHE A 225 -1.45 33.60 -1.93
N ARG A 226 -2.36 34.43 -2.36
CA ARG A 226 -2.06 35.87 -2.52
C ARG A 226 -1.86 36.50 -1.14
N ILE A 227 -0.93 37.42 -1.07
CA ILE A 227 -0.70 38.27 0.13
C ILE A 227 -1.62 39.47 0.06
N LYS A 228 -2.24 39.84 1.18
CA LYS A 228 -3.06 41.04 1.35
C LYS A 228 -2.39 41.97 2.34
#